data_0e41c28ce10ed29b3c8e1805d3886a58
#
_entry.id   0e41c28ce10ed29b3c8e1805d3886a58
#
_cell.length_a   1.000
_cell.length_b   1.000
_cell.length_c   1.000
_cell.angle_alpha   90.00
_cell.angle_beta   90.00
_cell.angle_gamma   90.00
#
_symmetry.space_group_name_H-M   'P 1'
#
loop_
_entity.id
_entity.type
_entity.pdbx_description
1 polymer ?
#
loop_
_entity_poly.entity_id
_entity_poly.type
_entity_poly.pdbx_seq_one_letter_code
_entity_poly.pdbx_strand_id
1 'polypeptide(L)'
;LVQFKAGETSVSPQLATDWQVSDDGLQYTFNIRNDVKFHDGSSMTSADVVFTLDRLQAASAAVLNDMGPFKSAEAIDDYTVKMTLEAPFGPFISALSRIYIVSKAQVEPHMSDDNGRGWLAVNAAGSGPYSVTTYKPTEVVTLNAFEGYWGGWDGDHVAEVVFRYIAEPSTQLALLKSGEVHIAPDITVQDKLSLMNADGFRVDIGAAATPLYFQFNTSSDGLVGDASFRKMLAQTFDRKLHLDYVLQGFGTMPDGPLPPDWMGHSTGTELPFNMAAAKELVDQNGWAGSTLKVRYLPAIEEEQAAVEQLQSNLSQLGIKLEAEGMTWPAQAATVQDLATTSDINMIYNFPSFPDPHAILNTSFNSQNTGYNGGYNW
;
A
#
# COMPACT_ATOMS: atom_id res chain seq x y z
N LEU A 1 0.82 14.32 11.38
CA LEU A 1 1.82 15.34 11.76
C LEU A 1 2.56 15.85 10.52
N VAL A 2 2.98 14.96 9.65
CA VAL A 2 3.68 15.24 8.40
C VAL A 2 2.93 14.63 7.24
N GLN A 3 3.24 15.03 6.01
CA GLN A 3 2.63 14.51 4.79
C GLN A 3 3.67 14.35 3.68
N PHE A 4 3.35 13.50 2.71
CA PHE A 4 3.96 13.53 1.39
C PHE A 4 3.03 14.30 0.45
N LYS A 5 3.58 15.23 -0.31
CA LYS A 5 2.84 15.84 -1.41
C LYS A 5 2.86 14.91 -2.62
N ALA A 6 1.85 15.05 -3.47
CA ALA A 6 1.75 14.22 -4.66
C ALA A 6 3.02 14.33 -5.52
N GLY A 7 3.63 13.18 -5.85
CA GLY A 7 4.87 13.09 -6.62
C GLY A 7 6.17 13.38 -5.84
N GLU A 8 6.10 13.67 -4.54
CA GLU A 8 7.30 13.88 -3.71
C GLU A 8 7.62 12.64 -2.86
N THR A 9 8.91 12.37 -2.68
CA THR A 9 9.43 11.31 -1.80
C THR A 9 9.97 11.86 -0.47
N SER A 10 9.91 13.16 -0.28
CA SER A 10 10.28 13.84 0.96
C SER A 10 9.06 14.27 1.76
N VAL A 11 9.15 14.18 3.09
CA VAL A 11 8.08 14.64 3.97
C VAL A 11 8.05 16.17 4.07
N SER A 12 6.83 16.69 4.18
CA SER A 12 6.56 18.11 4.43
C SER A 12 5.79 18.29 5.75
N PRO A 13 5.93 19.43 6.44
CA PRO A 13 5.08 19.80 7.56
C PRO A 13 3.58 19.73 7.21
N GLN A 14 2.75 19.36 8.19
CA GLN A 14 1.30 19.39 8.09
C GLN A 14 0.68 19.88 9.40
N LEU A 15 0.32 18.98 10.34
CA LEU A 15 -0.10 19.35 11.69
C LEU A 15 1.11 19.76 12.57
N ALA A 16 2.28 19.18 12.32
CA ALA A 16 3.54 19.73 12.84
C ALA A 16 4.03 20.85 11.92
N THR A 17 4.49 21.96 12.49
CA THR A 17 5.10 23.08 11.77
C THR A 17 6.58 22.83 11.51
N ASP A 18 7.25 22.19 12.44
CA ASP A 18 8.66 21.82 12.41
C ASP A 18 8.95 20.71 13.43
N TRP A 19 10.17 20.17 13.41
CA TRP A 19 10.66 19.19 14.38
C TRP A 19 12.16 19.25 14.55
N GLN A 20 12.63 18.77 15.70
CA GLN A 20 14.04 18.60 16.03
C GLN A 20 14.32 17.15 16.40
N VAL A 21 15.49 16.67 16.02
CA VAL A 21 15.95 15.31 16.33
C VAL A 21 17.21 15.42 17.18
N SER A 22 17.29 14.65 18.28
CA SER A 22 18.49 14.58 19.11
C SER A 22 19.66 13.94 18.37
N ASP A 23 20.89 14.25 18.76
CA ASP A 23 22.12 13.76 18.11
C ASP A 23 22.22 12.21 18.09
N ASP A 24 21.63 11.56 19.08
CA ASP A 24 21.57 10.09 19.19
C ASP A 24 20.43 9.47 18.35
N GLY A 25 19.57 10.30 17.73
CA GLY A 25 18.44 9.85 16.93
C GLY A 25 17.31 9.18 17.71
N LEU A 26 17.27 9.36 19.06
CA LEU A 26 16.30 8.70 19.93
C LEU A 26 15.13 9.59 20.34
N GLN A 27 15.27 10.91 20.27
CA GLN A 27 14.24 11.85 20.68
C GLN A 27 13.87 12.77 19.50
N TYR A 28 12.58 12.93 19.30
CA TYR A 28 11.99 13.80 18.29
C TYR A 28 11.04 14.76 18.97
N THR A 29 11.30 16.08 18.85
CA THR A 29 10.43 17.12 19.40
C THR A 29 9.72 17.82 18.26
N PHE A 30 8.39 17.76 18.24
CA PHE A 30 7.53 18.37 17.23
C PHE A 30 6.82 19.59 17.79
N ASN A 31 6.90 20.71 17.10
CA ASN A 31 6.01 21.83 17.32
C ASN A 31 4.77 21.64 16.45
N ILE A 32 3.58 21.69 17.05
CA ILE A 32 2.31 21.50 16.33
C ILE A 32 1.56 22.82 16.20
N ARG A 33 0.71 22.90 15.19
CA ARG A 33 -0.16 24.06 14.91
C ARG A 33 -1.10 24.32 16.09
N ASN A 34 -1.42 25.61 16.33
CA ASN A 34 -2.36 26.03 17.38
C ASN A 34 -3.71 26.53 16.83
N ASP A 35 -3.91 26.44 15.52
CA ASP A 35 -5.11 26.89 14.80
C ASP A 35 -5.97 25.75 14.27
N VAL A 36 -5.64 24.49 14.60
CA VAL A 36 -6.35 23.30 14.11
C VAL A 36 -7.63 23.06 14.93
N LYS A 37 -8.73 22.87 14.21
CA LYS A 37 -10.00 22.42 14.78
C LYS A 37 -10.37 21.04 14.24
N PHE A 38 -10.90 20.19 15.11
CA PHE A 38 -11.57 18.98 14.71
C PHE A 38 -12.96 19.27 14.11
N HIS A 39 -13.57 18.29 13.47
CA HIS A 39 -14.87 18.47 12.82
C HIS A 39 -16.01 18.79 13.80
N ASP A 40 -15.85 18.52 15.10
CA ASP A 40 -16.80 18.94 16.15
C ASP A 40 -16.57 20.37 16.64
N GLY A 41 -15.56 21.07 16.11
CA GLY A 41 -15.18 22.43 16.47
C GLY A 41 -14.23 22.56 17.65
N SER A 42 -13.87 21.47 18.34
CA SER A 42 -12.86 21.47 19.40
C SER A 42 -11.46 21.74 18.85
N SER A 43 -10.59 22.38 19.64
CA SER A 43 -9.22 22.68 19.26
C SER A 43 -8.32 21.49 19.49
N MET A 44 -7.41 21.22 18.55
CA MET A 44 -6.37 20.22 18.70
C MET A 44 -5.25 20.72 19.58
N THR A 45 -4.74 19.84 20.44
CA THR A 45 -3.56 20.05 21.27
C THR A 45 -2.61 18.85 21.21
N SER A 46 -1.45 18.99 21.85
CA SER A 46 -0.48 17.90 22.03
C SER A 46 -1.09 16.68 22.75
N ALA A 47 -2.08 16.89 23.60
CA ALA A 47 -2.79 15.82 24.30
C ALA A 47 -3.53 14.89 23.34
N ASP A 48 -4.05 15.39 22.20
CA ASP A 48 -4.70 14.56 21.17
C ASP A 48 -3.69 13.70 20.42
N VAL A 49 -2.49 14.24 20.18
CA VAL A 49 -1.39 13.50 19.55
C VAL A 49 -0.94 12.34 20.45
N VAL A 50 -0.68 12.63 21.73
CA VAL A 50 -0.30 11.62 22.72
C VAL A 50 -1.39 10.56 22.87
N PHE A 51 -2.65 10.99 23.07
CA PHE A 51 -3.78 10.08 23.15
C PHE A 51 -3.88 9.14 21.94
N THR A 52 -3.70 9.70 20.72
CA THR A 52 -3.75 8.89 19.50
C THR A 52 -2.68 7.79 19.51
N LEU A 53 -1.44 8.14 19.86
CA LEU A 53 -0.32 7.18 19.89
C LEU A 53 -0.48 6.14 20.99
N ASP A 54 -0.85 6.56 22.20
CA ASP A 54 -1.09 5.65 23.36
C ASP A 54 -2.21 4.65 23.03
N ARG A 55 -3.30 5.13 22.41
CA ARG A 55 -4.41 4.29 21.97
C ARG A 55 -3.96 3.26 20.92
N LEU A 56 -3.15 3.67 19.95
CA LEU A 56 -2.62 2.76 18.94
C LEU A 56 -1.70 1.69 19.57
N GLN A 57 -0.87 2.07 20.54
CA GLN A 57 -0.04 1.12 21.30
C GLN A 57 -0.89 0.13 22.10
N ALA A 58 -1.88 0.63 22.85
CA ALA A 58 -2.79 -0.22 23.62
C ALA A 58 -3.57 -1.21 22.73
N ALA A 59 -3.92 -0.77 21.52
CA ALA A 59 -4.61 -1.60 20.52
C ALA A 59 -3.67 -2.55 19.75
N SER A 60 -2.37 -2.53 19.98
CA SER A 60 -1.35 -3.22 19.18
C SER A 60 -1.58 -3.02 17.69
N ALA A 61 -1.83 -1.76 17.29
CA ALA A 61 -2.22 -1.43 15.93
C ALA A 61 -1.08 -1.69 14.94
N ALA A 62 -1.38 -2.40 13.85
CA ALA A 62 -0.38 -2.81 12.85
C ALA A 62 0.42 -1.61 12.25
N VAL A 63 -0.18 -0.42 12.19
CA VAL A 63 0.49 0.80 11.70
C VAL A 63 1.72 1.17 12.53
N LEU A 64 1.80 0.74 13.80
CA LEU A 64 2.99 0.98 14.64
C LEU A 64 4.21 0.18 14.18
N ASN A 65 4.03 -0.92 13.46
CA ASN A 65 5.14 -1.66 12.87
C ASN A 65 5.92 -0.80 11.87
N ASP A 66 5.25 0.13 11.20
CA ASP A 66 5.88 1.10 10.30
C ASP A 66 6.72 2.14 11.06
N MET A 67 6.40 2.42 12.33
CA MET A 67 7.11 3.38 13.18
C MET A 67 8.40 2.80 13.81
N GLY A 68 8.72 1.55 13.55
CA GLY A 68 9.91 0.89 14.12
C GLY A 68 9.87 0.82 15.66
N PRO A 69 11.00 1.06 16.34
CA PRO A 69 11.12 0.91 17.80
C PRO A 69 10.52 2.10 18.56
N PHE A 70 9.29 2.51 18.24
CA PHE A 70 8.60 3.58 18.95
C PHE A 70 8.31 3.17 20.39
N LYS A 71 8.73 4.05 21.34
CA LYS A 71 8.61 3.80 22.78
C LYS A 71 7.45 4.57 23.41
N SER A 72 7.43 5.89 23.25
CA SER A 72 6.44 6.74 23.91
C SER A 72 6.32 8.12 23.28
N ALA A 73 5.20 8.78 23.56
CA ALA A 73 4.99 10.20 23.30
C ALA A 73 4.64 10.94 24.59
N GLU A 74 5.06 12.20 24.71
CA GLU A 74 4.82 13.05 25.87
C GLU A 74 4.44 14.46 25.41
N ALA A 75 3.37 15.01 25.95
CA ALA A 75 3.01 16.42 25.77
C ALA A 75 3.89 17.27 26.72
N ILE A 76 4.76 18.10 26.14
CA ILE A 76 5.62 19.01 26.90
C ILE A 76 4.81 20.26 27.30
N ASP A 77 4.01 20.76 26.39
CA ASP A 77 3.03 21.82 26.57
C ASP A 77 1.89 21.60 25.57
N ASP A 78 0.95 22.56 25.47
CA ASP A 78 -0.25 22.42 24.61
C ASP A 78 0.07 22.21 23.11
N TYR A 79 1.27 22.61 22.66
CA TYR A 79 1.64 22.57 21.24
C TYR A 79 3.03 21.99 20.98
N THR A 80 3.61 21.30 21.97
CA THR A 80 4.90 20.63 21.82
C THR A 80 4.78 19.16 22.23
N VAL A 81 5.13 18.26 21.32
CA VAL A 81 5.14 16.80 21.55
C VAL A 81 6.54 16.27 21.44
N LYS A 82 6.98 15.53 22.44
CA LYS A 82 8.23 14.76 22.39
C LYS A 82 7.92 13.28 22.20
N MET A 83 8.54 12.67 21.21
CA MET A 83 8.49 11.23 20.94
C MET A 83 9.85 10.59 21.20
N THR A 84 9.85 9.41 21.78
CA THR A 84 11.07 8.67 22.11
C THR A 84 11.06 7.31 21.41
N LEU A 85 12.20 6.91 20.87
CA LEU A 85 12.46 5.60 20.29
C LEU A 85 13.38 4.80 21.20
N GLU A 86 13.33 3.46 21.11
CA GLU A 86 14.25 2.56 21.82
C GLU A 86 15.60 2.40 21.10
N ALA A 87 15.61 2.62 19.78
CA ALA A 87 16.80 2.62 18.92
C ALA A 87 16.63 3.61 17.78
N PRO A 88 17.71 4.14 17.19
CA PRO A 88 17.62 5.04 16.04
C PRO A 88 16.92 4.37 14.86
N PHE A 89 15.98 5.07 14.21
CA PHE A 89 15.21 4.55 13.10
C PHE A 89 14.98 5.65 12.04
N GLY A 90 15.73 5.57 10.94
CA GLY A 90 15.72 6.59 9.88
C GLY A 90 14.33 6.88 9.28
N PRO A 91 13.48 5.84 9.00
CA PRO A 91 12.16 6.05 8.42
C PRO A 91 11.11 6.67 9.36
N PHE A 92 11.41 6.93 10.63
CA PHE A 92 10.43 7.31 11.65
C PHE A 92 9.55 8.50 11.25
N ILE A 93 10.17 9.59 10.75
CA ILE A 93 9.40 10.78 10.34
C ILE A 93 8.49 10.46 9.17
N SER A 94 8.97 9.69 8.19
CA SER A 94 8.18 9.23 7.03
C SER A 94 6.98 8.39 7.48
N ALA A 95 7.18 7.49 8.43
CA ALA A 95 6.14 6.63 8.98
C ALA A 95 5.03 7.41 9.70
N LEU A 96 5.34 8.56 10.30
CA LEU A 96 4.34 9.43 10.95
C LEU A 96 3.29 9.98 9.97
N SER A 97 3.54 9.95 8.66
CA SER A 97 2.52 10.30 7.65
C SER A 97 1.31 9.36 7.67
N ARG A 98 1.48 8.17 8.24
CA ARG A 98 0.43 7.15 8.43
C ARG A 98 -0.39 7.33 9.70
N ILE A 99 0.02 8.23 10.59
CA ILE A 99 -0.65 8.44 11.87
C ILE A 99 -1.64 9.60 11.75
N TYR A 100 -2.91 9.27 11.72
CA TYR A 100 -4.03 10.22 11.68
C TYR A 100 -4.44 10.58 13.10
N ILE A 101 -4.29 11.84 13.46
CA ILE A 101 -4.62 12.33 14.80
C ILE A 101 -6.14 12.41 14.95
N VAL A 102 -6.65 11.84 16.02
CA VAL A 102 -8.08 11.86 16.37
C VAL A 102 -8.34 12.71 17.60
N SER A 103 -9.52 13.32 17.69
CA SER A 103 -9.95 14.08 18.87
C SER A 103 -10.06 13.16 20.07
N LYS A 104 -9.27 13.45 21.11
CA LYS A 104 -9.36 12.75 22.40
C LYS A 104 -10.76 12.91 22.98
N ALA A 105 -11.31 14.10 22.97
CA ALA A 105 -12.63 14.38 23.56
C ALA A 105 -13.76 13.56 22.91
N GLN A 106 -13.67 13.29 21.60
CA GLN A 106 -14.68 12.47 20.90
C GLN A 106 -14.48 10.96 21.13
N VAL A 107 -13.24 10.49 21.16
CA VAL A 107 -12.93 9.04 21.19
C VAL A 107 -12.90 8.49 22.62
N GLU A 108 -12.37 9.25 23.58
CA GLU A 108 -12.16 8.79 24.98
C GLU A 108 -13.45 8.26 25.65
N PRO A 109 -14.66 8.86 25.45
CA PRO A 109 -15.89 8.33 26.03
C PRO A 109 -16.30 6.94 25.47
N HIS A 110 -15.72 6.55 24.35
CA HIS A 110 -16.00 5.28 23.66
C HIS A 110 -14.86 4.26 23.81
N MET A 111 -13.86 4.57 24.65
CA MET A 111 -12.80 3.62 24.97
C MET A 111 -13.37 2.46 25.78
N SER A 112 -13.12 1.26 25.28
CA SER A 112 -13.49 -0.01 25.92
C SER A 112 -12.34 -1.00 25.73
N ASP A 113 -12.58 -2.29 25.88
CA ASP A 113 -11.57 -3.34 25.64
C ASP A 113 -10.99 -3.34 24.22
N ASP A 114 -11.68 -2.69 23.27
CA ASP A 114 -11.26 -2.53 21.88
C ASP A 114 -10.47 -1.23 21.61
N ASN A 115 -10.23 -0.43 22.62
CA ASN A 115 -9.56 0.88 22.51
C ASN A 115 -10.27 1.83 21.53
N GLY A 116 -11.60 1.84 21.52
CA GLY A 116 -12.43 2.70 20.68
C GLY A 116 -12.45 2.32 19.18
N ARG A 117 -11.96 1.13 18.83
CA ARG A 117 -11.90 0.68 17.41
C ARG A 117 -13.28 0.52 16.80
N GLY A 118 -14.23 -0.06 17.55
CA GLY A 118 -15.61 -0.26 17.09
C GLY A 118 -16.31 1.07 16.80
N TRP A 119 -16.11 2.08 17.65
CA TRP A 119 -16.69 3.40 17.43
C TRP A 119 -16.04 4.08 16.21
N LEU A 120 -14.71 4.08 16.10
CA LEU A 120 -13.98 4.66 14.96
C LEU A 120 -14.20 3.91 13.63
N ALA A 121 -14.67 2.68 13.67
CA ALA A 121 -15.02 1.93 12.45
C ALA A 121 -16.19 2.54 11.69
N VAL A 122 -17.03 3.31 12.36
CA VAL A 122 -18.27 3.91 11.80
C VAL A 122 -18.41 5.41 12.08
N ASN A 123 -17.44 6.00 12.77
CA ASN A 123 -17.41 7.44 13.10
C ASN A 123 -16.05 8.04 12.75
N ALA A 124 -16.06 9.33 12.43
CA ALA A 124 -14.85 10.10 12.18
C ALA A 124 -14.62 11.11 13.31
N ALA A 125 -13.35 11.28 13.72
CA ALA A 125 -12.93 12.24 14.75
C ALA A 125 -11.70 13.04 14.29
N GLY A 126 -11.67 13.40 13.00
CA GLY A 126 -10.53 14.03 12.34
C GLY A 126 -10.64 15.55 12.24
N SER A 127 -9.61 16.14 11.62
CA SER A 127 -9.44 17.58 11.37
C SER A 127 -9.11 17.91 9.90
N GLY A 128 -9.48 17.00 8.99
CA GLY A 128 -9.21 17.13 7.55
C GLY A 128 -10.13 18.15 6.85
N PRO A 129 -9.90 18.41 5.56
CA PRO A 129 -10.69 19.39 4.79
C PRO A 129 -12.15 18.98 4.60
N TYR A 130 -12.46 17.69 4.70
CA TYR A 130 -13.82 17.18 4.56
C TYR A 130 -14.22 16.36 5.79
N SER A 131 -15.47 16.49 6.21
CA SER A 131 -16.10 15.72 7.29
C SER A 131 -17.03 14.64 6.72
N VAL A 132 -17.06 13.47 7.33
CA VAL A 132 -17.97 12.36 6.96
C VAL A 132 -19.36 12.69 7.43
N THR A 133 -20.34 12.73 6.51
CA THR A 133 -21.75 12.94 6.82
C THR A 133 -22.60 11.69 6.64
N THR A 134 -22.18 10.78 5.76
CA THR A 134 -22.81 9.47 5.57
C THR A 134 -21.72 8.42 5.43
N TYR A 135 -21.88 7.31 6.16
CA TYR A 135 -21.04 6.13 6.00
C TYR A 135 -21.90 4.88 5.99
N LYS A 136 -22.03 4.24 4.85
CA LYS A 136 -22.67 2.94 4.67
C LYS A 136 -21.63 2.00 4.07
N PRO A 137 -21.08 1.06 4.84
CA PRO A 137 -20.08 0.12 4.37
C PRO A 137 -20.51 -0.59 3.09
N THR A 138 -19.59 -0.69 2.10
CA THR A 138 -19.82 -1.33 0.79
C THR A 138 -20.91 -0.69 -0.09
N GLU A 139 -21.45 0.47 0.27
CA GLU A 139 -22.44 1.21 -0.51
C GLU A 139 -21.96 2.61 -0.86
N VAL A 140 -21.88 3.49 0.16
CA VAL A 140 -21.60 4.91 -0.06
C VAL A 140 -20.92 5.57 1.13
N VAL A 141 -20.00 6.49 0.83
CA VAL A 141 -19.44 7.45 1.79
C VAL A 141 -19.69 8.85 1.24
N THR A 142 -20.32 9.71 2.03
CA THR A 142 -20.51 11.14 1.69
C THR A 142 -19.65 12.00 2.60
N LEU A 143 -18.91 12.90 2.00
CA LEU A 143 -18.06 13.88 2.66
C LEU A 143 -18.52 15.28 2.30
N ASN A 144 -18.61 16.17 3.30
CA ASN A 144 -18.90 17.59 3.09
C ASN A 144 -17.67 18.44 3.45
N ALA A 145 -17.44 19.49 2.69
CA ALA A 145 -16.37 20.45 2.96
C ALA A 145 -16.51 21.00 4.40
N PHE A 146 -15.40 21.06 5.12
CA PHE A 146 -15.34 21.59 6.47
C PHE A 146 -14.86 23.04 6.42
N GLU A 147 -15.78 23.98 6.61
CA GLU A 147 -15.49 25.41 6.58
C GLU A 147 -14.44 25.88 7.60
N GLY A 148 -14.32 25.13 8.70
CA GLY A 148 -13.31 25.36 9.74
C GLY A 148 -11.95 24.72 9.47
N TYR A 149 -11.70 24.25 8.25
CA TYR A 149 -10.43 23.60 7.92
C TYR A 149 -9.25 24.57 8.06
N TRP A 150 -8.29 24.19 8.89
CA TRP A 150 -7.12 25.00 9.23
C TRP A 150 -6.20 25.32 8.02
N GLY A 151 -6.22 24.47 6.97
CA GLY A 151 -5.46 24.70 5.73
C GLY A 151 -6.09 25.76 4.85
N GLY A 152 -7.33 26.19 5.16
CA GLY A 152 -8.10 27.11 4.33
C GLY A 152 -8.56 26.51 3.01
N TRP A 153 -9.25 27.33 2.22
CA TRP A 153 -9.73 26.98 0.89
C TRP A 153 -9.25 28.04 -0.10
N ASP A 154 -8.43 27.64 -1.05
CA ASP A 154 -7.90 28.53 -2.09
C ASP A 154 -8.87 28.57 -3.29
N GLY A 155 -9.86 29.45 -3.21
CA GLY A 155 -10.85 29.63 -4.27
C GLY A 155 -11.99 28.61 -4.23
N ASP A 156 -12.56 28.32 -5.40
CA ASP A 156 -13.66 27.37 -5.55
C ASP A 156 -13.24 25.96 -5.21
N HIS A 157 -14.01 25.28 -4.41
CA HIS A 157 -13.77 23.88 -4.02
C HIS A 157 -15.07 23.08 -4.09
N VAL A 158 -14.93 21.76 -4.14
CA VAL A 158 -16.07 20.83 -4.16
C VAL A 158 -16.72 20.81 -2.79
N ALA A 159 -18.00 21.19 -2.71
CA ALA A 159 -18.73 21.25 -1.45
C ALA A 159 -19.05 19.86 -0.88
N GLU A 160 -19.33 18.90 -1.75
CA GLU A 160 -19.68 17.53 -1.38
C GLU A 160 -18.96 16.52 -2.29
N VAL A 161 -18.40 15.47 -1.69
CA VAL A 161 -17.78 14.33 -2.39
C VAL A 161 -18.52 13.06 -2.00
N VAL A 162 -18.99 12.30 -2.99
CA VAL A 162 -19.70 11.04 -2.79
C VAL A 162 -18.90 9.90 -3.39
N PHE A 163 -18.40 8.99 -2.54
CA PHE A 163 -17.79 7.75 -2.97
C PHE A 163 -18.86 6.66 -3.03
N ARG A 164 -19.07 6.08 -4.20
CA ARG A 164 -19.98 4.94 -4.42
C ARG A 164 -19.15 3.68 -4.65
N TYR A 165 -19.44 2.61 -3.92
CA TYR A 165 -18.80 1.33 -4.17
C TYR A 165 -19.47 0.63 -5.36
N ILE A 166 -18.70 0.41 -6.42
CA ILE A 166 -19.16 -0.24 -7.66
C ILE A 166 -18.09 -1.26 -8.05
N ALA A 167 -18.37 -2.54 -7.84
CA ALA A 167 -17.38 -3.61 -8.02
C ALA A 167 -17.03 -3.86 -9.50
N GLU A 168 -18.01 -3.67 -10.41
CA GLU A 168 -17.85 -4.06 -11.81
C GLU A 168 -17.27 -2.92 -12.66
N PRO A 169 -16.07 -3.07 -13.29
CA PRO A 169 -15.44 -2.04 -14.12
C PRO A 169 -16.34 -1.54 -15.27
N SER A 170 -17.08 -2.42 -15.91
CA SER A 170 -18.01 -2.06 -16.99
C SER A 170 -19.15 -1.16 -16.52
N THR A 171 -19.62 -1.35 -15.28
CA THR A 171 -20.62 -0.49 -14.65
C THR A 171 -20.03 0.87 -14.31
N GLN A 172 -18.80 0.94 -13.78
CA GLN A 172 -18.10 2.20 -13.56
C GLN A 172 -17.98 3.00 -14.85
N LEU A 173 -17.57 2.36 -15.95
CA LEU A 173 -17.46 3.00 -17.25
C LEU A 173 -18.82 3.53 -17.76
N ALA A 174 -19.90 2.74 -17.62
CA ALA A 174 -21.23 3.17 -18.03
C ALA A 174 -21.71 4.41 -17.25
N LEU A 175 -21.52 4.42 -15.95
CA LEU A 175 -21.87 5.55 -15.08
C LEU A 175 -21.02 6.81 -15.36
N LEU A 176 -19.72 6.62 -15.69
CA LEU A 176 -18.87 7.72 -16.12
C LEU A 176 -19.37 8.31 -17.46
N LYS A 177 -19.70 7.47 -18.43
CA LYS A 177 -20.22 7.91 -19.74
C LYS A 177 -21.60 8.57 -19.66
N SER A 178 -22.44 8.17 -18.70
CA SER A 178 -23.75 8.81 -18.48
C SER A 178 -23.65 10.12 -17.65
N GLY A 179 -22.49 10.40 -17.06
CA GLY A 179 -22.30 11.56 -16.18
C GLY A 179 -22.86 11.36 -14.75
N GLU A 180 -23.26 10.13 -14.39
CA GLU A 180 -23.72 9.81 -13.04
C GLU A 180 -22.57 9.74 -12.03
N VAL A 181 -21.33 9.49 -12.49
CA VAL A 181 -20.10 9.65 -11.72
C VAL A 181 -19.12 10.52 -12.50
N HIS A 182 -18.28 11.27 -11.78
CA HIS A 182 -17.31 12.19 -12.36
C HIS A 182 -15.92 11.58 -12.48
N ILE A 183 -15.62 10.55 -11.69
CA ILE A 183 -14.33 9.86 -11.63
C ILE A 183 -14.61 8.36 -11.54
N ALA A 184 -13.93 7.56 -12.37
CA ALA A 184 -13.96 6.10 -12.33
C ALA A 184 -12.52 5.57 -12.40
N PRO A 185 -11.89 5.20 -11.26
CA PRO A 185 -10.48 4.81 -11.23
C PRO A 185 -10.26 3.37 -11.73
N ASP A 186 -11.21 2.45 -11.51
CA ASP A 186 -11.04 1.01 -11.65
C ASP A 186 -11.66 0.45 -12.95
N ILE A 187 -11.63 1.23 -14.03
CA ILE A 187 -11.97 0.75 -15.38
C ILE A 187 -10.74 0.13 -16.04
N THR A 188 -10.96 -0.76 -17.02
CA THR A 188 -9.87 -1.49 -17.68
C THR A 188 -8.88 -0.57 -18.39
N VAL A 189 -7.64 -1.03 -18.61
CA VAL A 189 -6.63 -0.26 -19.38
C VAL A 189 -7.16 0.05 -20.79
N GLN A 190 -7.82 -0.91 -21.43
CA GLN A 190 -8.42 -0.72 -22.76
C GLN A 190 -9.50 0.37 -22.77
N ASP A 191 -10.34 0.42 -21.73
CA ASP A 191 -11.36 1.47 -21.59
C ASP A 191 -10.71 2.85 -21.34
N LYS A 192 -9.69 2.93 -20.50
CA LYS A 192 -8.90 4.16 -20.27
C LYS A 192 -8.32 4.68 -21.58
N LEU A 193 -7.71 3.80 -22.39
CA LEU A 193 -7.19 4.14 -23.72
C LEU A 193 -8.27 4.65 -24.67
N SER A 194 -9.46 4.04 -24.66
CA SER A 194 -10.58 4.47 -25.49
C SER A 194 -11.08 5.87 -25.13
N LEU A 195 -10.96 6.26 -23.86
CA LEU A 195 -11.38 7.57 -23.35
C LEU A 195 -10.31 8.68 -23.54
N MET A 196 -9.02 8.34 -23.71
CA MET A 196 -7.96 9.34 -23.88
C MET A 196 -8.18 10.28 -25.06
N ASN A 197 -8.86 9.82 -26.12
CA ASN A 197 -9.14 10.59 -27.32
C ASN A 197 -10.64 10.91 -27.48
N ALA A 198 -11.46 10.63 -26.47
CA ALA A 198 -12.89 10.87 -26.52
C ALA A 198 -13.24 12.26 -25.97
N ASP A 199 -14.11 12.98 -26.69
CA ASP A 199 -14.55 14.30 -26.23
C ASP A 199 -15.27 14.21 -24.88
N GLY A 200 -14.99 15.15 -24.00
CA GLY A 200 -15.62 15.26 -22.68
C GLY A 200 -15.00 14.39 -21.59
N PHE A 201 -13.92 13.65 -21.89
CA PHE A 201 -13.20 12.83 -20.91
C PHE A 201 -11.74 13.28 -20.78
N ARG A 202 -11.19 13.09 -19.58
CA ARG A 202 -9.77 13.24 -19.28
C ARG A 202 -9.26 11.98 -18.60
N VAL A 203 -8.16 11.45 -19.07
CA VAL A 203 -7.44 10.34 -18.43
C VAL A 203 -6.16 10.88 -17.84
N ASP A 204 -6.07 10.88 -16.51
CA ASP A 204 -4.85 11.26 -15.81
C ASP A 204 -4.00 10.01 -15.56
N ILE A 205 -2.74 10.09 -15.96
CA ILE A 205 -1.76 9.00 -15.80
C ILE A 205 -0.66 9.52 -14.89
N GLY A 206 -0.43 8.80 -13.80
CA GLY A 206 0.63 9.13 -12.84
C GLY A 206 1.55 7.93 -12.60
N ALA A 207 2.81 8.20 -12.28
CA ALA A 207 3.71 7.16 -11.80
C ALA A 207 3.21 6.62 -10.47
N ALA A 208 3.15 5.29 -10.35
CA ALA A 208 2.80 4.61 -9.12
C ALA A 208 4.01 3.79 -8.64
N ALA A 209 4.38 3.94 -7.37
CA ALA A 209 5.43 3.15 -6.74
C ALA A 209 4.87 1.79 -6.26
N THR A 210 4.15 1.09 -7.13
CA THR A 210 3.44 -0.16 -6.83
C THR A 210 3.93 -1.27 -7.75
N PRO A 211 5.07 -1.90 -7.43
CA PRO A 211 5.58 -3.00 -8.25
C PRO A 211 4.68 -4.24 -8.14
N LEU A 212 4.52 -4.94 -9.26
CA LEU A 212 3.85 -6.23 -9.34
C LEU A 212 4.90 -7.33 -9.18
N TYR A 213 4.69 -8.22 -8.20
CA TYR A 213 5.62 -9.30 -7.88
C TYR A 213 5.02 -10.69 -8.05
N PHE A 214 5.85 -11.62 -8.51
CA PHE A 214 5.74 -13.02 -8.13
C PHE A 214 6.57 -13.24 -6.86
N GLN A 215 5.92 -13.28 -5.72
CA GLN A 215 6.57 -13.56 -4.43
C GLN A 215 6.69 -15.06 -4.23
N PHE A 216 7.86 -15.53 -3.83
CA PHE A 216 8.16 -16.94 -3.64
C PHE A 216 8.14 -17.32 -2.17
N ASN A 217 7.50 -18.44 -1.82
CA ASN A 217 7.58 -19.02 -0.48
C ASN A 217 8.92 -19.72 -0.26
N THR A 218 9.95 -18.97 0.10
CA THR A 218 11.30 -19.49 0.29
C THR A 218 11.47 -20.25 1.60
N SER A 219 10.51 -20.20 2.52
CA SER A 219 10.49 -20.96 3.77
C SER A 219 10.02 -22.40 3.59
N SER A 220 9.52 -22.77 2.41
CA SER A 220 9.09 -24.13 2.12
C SER A 220 10.30 -25.02 1.80
N ASP A 221 10.20 -26.31 2.14
CA ASP A 221 11.13 -27.33 1.64
C ASP A 221 10.89 -27.67 0.15
N GLY A 222 10.01 -26.90 -0.51
CA GLY A 222 9.63 -27.05 -1.92
C GLY A 222 10.66 -26.46 -2.89
N LEU A 223 10.37 -26.63 -4.18
CA LEU A 223 11.26 -26.19 -5.27
C LEU A 223 11.59 -24.71 -5.24
N VAL A 224 10.62 -23.86 -4.84
CA VAL A 224 10.83 -22.41 -4.75
C VAL A 224 11.79 -21.99 -3.63
N GLY A 225 12.13 -22.88 -2.71
CA GLY A 225 13.22 -22.71 -1.74
C GLY A 225 14.61 -22.73 -2.41
N ASP A 226 14.77 -23.38 -3.57
CA ASP A 226 16.02 -23.44 -4.31
C ASP A 226 16.25 -22.16 -5.12
N ALA A 227 17.39 -21.52 -4.93
CA ALA A 227 17.75 -20.29 -5.63
C ALA A 227 17.89 -20.49 -7.15
N SER A 228 18.36 -21.65 -7.62
CA SER A 228 18.48 -21.96 -9.04
C SER A 228 17.10 -22.16 -9.67
N PHE A 229 16.14 -22.70 -8.91
CA PHE A 229 14.76 -22.82 -9.35
C PHE A 229 14.10 -21.45 -9.50
N ARG A 230 14.29 -20.55 -8.52
CA ARG A 230 13.79 -19.16 -8.64
C ARG A 230 14.42 -18.41 -9.81
N LYS A 231 15.73 -18.64 -10.06
CA LYS A 231 16.41 -18.08 -11.24
C LYS A 231 15.78 -18.59 -12.55
N MET A 232 15.46 -19.85 -12.65
CA MET A 232 14.74 -20.43 -13.79
C MET A 232 13.37 -19.76 -13.94
N LEU A 233 12.58 -19.63 -12.86
CA LEU A 233 11.29 -18.95 -12.90
C LEU A 233 11.41 -17.50 -13.39
N ALA A 234 12.39 -16.73 -12.92
CA ALA A 234 12.62 -15.36 -13.36
C ALA A 234 12.93 -15.25 -14.86
N GLN A 235 13.58 -16.27 -15.44
CA GLN A 235 13.88 -16.34 -16.87
C GLN A 235 12.71 -16.83 -17.74
N THR A 236 11.64 -17.35 -17.13
CA THR A 236 10.45 -17.81 -17.86
C THR A 236 9.35 -16.76 -17.98
N PHE A 237 9.48 -15.61 -17.34
CA PHE A 237 8.50 -14.53 -17.43
C PHE A 237 9.02 -13.39 -18.33
N ASP A 238 8.33 -13.14 -19.43
CA ASP A 238 8.66 -12.03 -20.34
C ASP A 238 7.98 -10.74 -19.85
N ARG A 239 8.72 -9.97 -19.04
CA ARG A 239 8.28 -8.70 -18.49
C ARG A 239 7.98 -7.65 -19.57
N LYS A 240 8.77 -7.67 -20.66
CA LYS A 240 8.56 -6.73 -21.76
C LYS A 240 7.25 -7.02 -22.49
N LEU A 241 6.96 -8.26 -22.76
CA LEU A 241 5.70 -8.68 -23.38
C LEU A 241 4.50 -8.26 -22.49
N HIS A 242 4.60 -8.47 -21.17
CA HIS A 242 3.57 -8.05 -20.23
C HIS A 242 3.37 -6.53 -20.25
N LEU A 243 4.45 -5.75 -20.18
CA LEU A 243 4.39 -4.29 -20.24
C LEU A 243 3.78 -3.80 -21.56
N ASP A 244 4.22 -4.36 -22.71
CA ASP A 244 3.80 -3.85 -24.01
C ASP A 244 2.33 -4.24 -24.35
N TYR A 245 1.88 -5.44 -24.00
CA TYR A 245 0.60 -5.97 -24.43
C TYR A 245 -0.49 -5.97 -23.36
N VAL A 246 -0.13 -6.18 -22.10
CA VAL A 246 -1.11 -6.16 -21.01
C VAL A 246 -1.26 -4.74 -20.46
N LEU A 247 -0.15 -4.09 -20.13
CA LEU A 247 -0.13 -2.72 -19.61
C LEU A 247 -0.13 -1.66 -20.72
N GLN A 248 -0.07 -2.04 -22.00
CA GLN A 248 -0.06 -1.12 -23.15
C GLN A 248 1.02 -0.02 -23.05
N GLY A 249 2.17 -0.34 -22.43
CA GLY A 249 3.25 0.60 -22.18
C GLY A 249 3.06 1.48 -20.94
N PHE A 250 1.96 1.37 -20.21
CA PHE A 250 1.73 2.13 -18.97
C PHE A 250 2.40 1.45 -17.78
N GLY A 251 3.68 1.69 -17.63
CA GLY A 251 4.50 1.15 -16.55
C GLY A 251 5.97 1.34 -16.85
N THR A 252 6.81 0.93 -15.91
CA THR A 252 8.27 0.89 -16.07
C THR A 252 8.77 -0.52 -15.86
N MET A 253 9.80 -0.92 -16.62
CA MET A 253 10.49 -2.19 -16.39
C MET A 253 11.21 -2.15 -15.05
N PRO A 254 10.90 -3.08 -14.12
CA PRO A 254 11.63 -3.14 -12.87
C PRO A 254 13.03 -3.71 -13.13
N ASP A 255 14.04 -3.10 -12.54
CA ASP A 255 15.43 -3.58 -12.54
C ASP A 255 15.97 -3.81 -11.12
N GLY A 256 15.07 -3.85 -10.15
CA GLY A 256 15.34 -4.14 -8.75
C GLY A 256 14.07 -4.15 -7.91
N PRO A 257 14.18 -4.37 -6.60
CA PRO A 257 13.02 -4.40 -5.70
C PRO A 257 12.43 -3.02 -5.40
N LEU A 258 13.20 -1.96 -5.63
CA LEU A 258 12.79 -0.59 -5.34
C LEU A 258 12.43 0.18 -6.62
N PRO A 259 11.43 1.07 -6.57
CA PRO A 259 11.13 1.98 -7.68
C PRO A 259 12.34 2.85 -8.09
N PRO A 260 12.43 3.28 -9.37
CA PRO A 260 13.60 3.99 -9.88
C PRO A 260 13.98 5.27 -9.12
N ASP A 261 12.98 6.03 -8.65
CA ASP A 261 13.23 7.32 -7.98
C ASP A 261 13.45 7.19 -6.46
N TRP A 262 13.54 5.96 -5.94
CA TRP A 262 13.69 5.74 -4.52
C TRP A 262 15.16 5.63 -4.11
N MET A 263 15.47 6.13 -2.91
CA MET A 263 16.80 5.97 -2.31
C MET A 263 17.19 4.49 -2.24
N GLY A 264 18.41 4.17 -2.66
CA GLY A 264 18.92 2.78 -2.68
C GLY A 264 18.48 1.96 -3.88
N HIS A 265 17.72 2.54 -4.83
CA HIS A 265 17.48 1.88 -6.12
C HIS A 265 18.81 1.54 -6.80
N SER A 266 18.88 0.36 -7.40
CA SER A 266 20.04 -0.11 -8.15
C SER A 266 19.60 -0.73 -9.46
N THR A 267 20.37 -0.56 -10.49
CA THR A 267 20.12 -1.08 -11.85
C THR A 267 20.95 -2.33 -12.13
N GLY A 268 20.54 -3.11 -13.16
CA GLY A 268 21.31 -4.25 -13.65
C GLY A 268 21.23 -5.50 -12.79
N THR A 269 20.25 -5.59 -11.90
CA THR A 269 20.01 -6.78 -11.07
C THR A 269 19.01 -7.76 -11.69
N GLU A 270 18.32 -7.36 -12.76
CA GLU A 270 17.31 -8.14 -13.43
C GLU A 270 17.88 -9.36 -14.17
N LEU A 271 17.12 -10.44 -14.18
CA LEU A 271 17.38 -11.60 -15.03
C LEU A 271 16.54 -11.47 -16.30
N PRO A 272 17.15 -11.43 -17.51
CA PRO A 272 16.41 -11.31 -18.74
C PRO A 272 15.56 -12.56 -19.01
N PHE A 273 14.44 -12.37 -19.70
CA PHE A 273 13.66 -13.48 -20.26
C PHE A 273 14.55 -14.35 -21.17
N ASN A 274 14.64 -15.65 -20.86
CA ASN A 274 15.48 -16.60 -21.62
C ASN A 274 15.00 -18.03 -21.42
N MET A 275 14.06 -18.47 -22.26
CA MET A 275 13.52 -19.83 -22.23
C MET A 275 14.57 -20.94 -22.45
N ALA A 276 15.61 -20.66 -23.24
CA ALA A 276 16.69 -21.63 -23.47
C ALA A 276 17.49 -21.87 -22.20
N ALA A 277 17.91 -20.80 -21.50
CA ALA A 277 18.62 -20.93 -20.23
C ALA A 277 17.73 -21.56 -19.13
N ALA A 278 16.44 -21.21 -19.11
CA ALA A 278 15.47 -21.84 -18.20
C ALA A 278 15.37 -23.34 -18.44
N LYS A 279 15.31 -23.76 -19.72
CA LYS A 279 15.28 -25.18 -20.10
C LYS A 279 16.55 -25.93 -19.66
N GLU A 280 17.71 -25.35 -19.85
CA GLU A 280 18.98 -25.94 -19.38
C GLU A 280 18.96 -26.21 -17.87
N LEU A 281 18.45 -25.25 -17.07
CA LEU A 281 18.32 -25.44 -15.63
C LEU A 281 17.31 -26.55 -15.27
N VAL A 282 16.19 -26.65 -15.99
CA VAL A 282 15.21 -27.72 -15.80
C VAL A 282 15.81 -29.08 -16.11
N ASP A 283 16.53 -29.21 -17.24
CA ASP A 283 17.15 -30.48 -17.67
C ASP A 283 18.28 -30.91 -16.71
N GLN A 284 19.12 -29.96 -16.27
CA GLN A 284 20.24 -30.24 -15.35
C GLN A 284 19.78 -30.72 -13.98
N ASN A 285 18.63 -30.24 -13.50
CA ASN A 285 18.15 -30.52 -12.14
C ASN A 285 16.97 -31.51 -12.11
N GLY A 286 16.48 -31.94 -13.27
CA GLY A 286 15.40 -32.91 -13.36
C GLY A 286 14.04 -32.36 -12.90
N TRP A 287 13.75 -31.07 -13.09
CA TRP A 287 12.53 -30.44 -12.62
C TRP A 287 11.32 -30.64 -13.53
N ALA A 288 11.48 -31.23 -14.70
CA ALA A 288 10.35 -31.60 -15.56
C ALA A 288 9.40 -32.57 -14.84
N GLY A 289 8.09 -32.37 -14.99
CA GLY A 289 7.06 -33.12 -14.27
C GLY A 289 6.66 -32.53 -12.91
N SER A 290 7.34 -31.49 -12.46
CA SER A 290 6.98 -30.80 -11.21
C SER A 290 5.68 -30.03 -11.33
N THR A 291 5.03 -29.81 -10.18
CA THR A 291 3.82 -28.98 -10.06
C THR A 291 4.06 -27.88 -9.04
N LEU A 292 3.68 -26.66 -9.40
CA LEU A 292 3.68 -25.47 -8.53
C LEU A 292 2.27 -24.94 -8.39
N LYS A 293 2.03 -24.21 -7.31
CA LYS A 293 0.78 -23.46 -7.06
C LYS A 293 1.03 -21.97 -7.03
N VAL A 294 0.20 -21.22 -7.76
CA VAL A 294 0.20 -19.75 -7.72
C VAL A 294 -1.18 -19.25 -7.31
N ARG A 295 -1.20 -18.25 -6.42
CA ARG A 295 -2.41 -17.50 -6.04
C ARG A 295 -2.35 -16.08 -6.58
N TYR A 296 -3.51 -15.59 -6.99
CA TYR A 296 -3.66 -14.27 -7.59
C TYR A 296 -5.06 -13.72 -7.38
N LEU A 297 -5.28 -12.44 -7.67
CA LEU A 297 -6.57 -11.76 -7.59
C LEU A 297 -7.19 -11.66 -9.00
N PRO A 298 -8.16 -12.49 -9.37
CA PRO A 298 -8.73 -12.49 -10.73
C PRO A 298 -9.52 -11.21 -11.07
N ALA A 299 -9.84 -10.38 -10.08
CA ALA A 299 -10.41 -9.06 -10.31
C ALA A 299 -9.38 -8.05 -10.86
N ILE A 300 -8.09 -8.39 -10.85
CA ILE A 300 -6.97 -7.61 -11.40
C ILE A 300 -6.52 -8.30 -12.69
N GLU A 301 -6.93 -7.76 -13.83
CA GLU A 301 -6.66 -8.37 -15.15
C GLU A 301 -5.16 -8.57 -15.41
N GLU A 302 -4.32 -7.64 -14.93
CA GLU A 302 -2.87 -7.71 -15.08
C GLU A 302 -2.26 -8.87 -14.31
N GLU A 303 -2.77 -9.19 -13.13
CA GLU A 303 -2.33 -10.36 -12.36
C GLU A 303 -2.72 -11.66 -13.06
N GLN A 304 -3.96 -11.75 -13.54
CA GLN A 304 -4.42 -12.92 -14.29
C GLN A 304 -3.57 -13.13 -15.54
N ALA A 305 -3.36 -12.09 -16.34
CA ALA A 305 -2.55 -12.18 -17.56
C ALA A 305 -1.10 -12.58 -17.28
N ALA A 306 -0.51 -12.10 -16.19
CA ALA A 306 0.83 -12.49 -15.78
C ALA A 306 0.91 -13.97 -15.38
N VAL A 307 -0.07 -14.47 -14.64
CA VAL A 307 -0.15 -15.89 -14.25
C VAL A 307 -0.34 -16.78 -15.48
N GLU A 308 -1.21 -16.42 -16.42
CA GLU A 308 -1.46 -17.16 -17.66
C GLU A 308 -0.19 -17.23 -18.54
N GLN A 309 0.55 -16.12 -18.65
CA GLN A 309 1.84 -16.09 -19.35
C GLN A 309 2.85 -17.03 -18.72
N LEU A 310 3.02 -16.96 -17.39
CA LEU A 310 3.94 -17.82 -16.67
C LEU A 310 3.54 -19.30 -16.82
N GLN A 311 2.25 -19.61 -16.71
CA GLN A 311 1.70 -20.96 -16.87
C GLN A 311 2.01 -21.52 -18.27
N SER A 312 1.80 -20.72 -19.32
CA SER A 312 2.10 -21.09 -20.71
C SER A 312 3.58 -21.41 -20.90
N ASN A 313 4.48 -20.57 -20.37
CA ASN A 313 5.91 -20.75 -20.53
C ASN A 313 6.45 -21.94 -19.71
N LEU A 314 5.97 -22.15 -18.49
CA LEU A 314 6.34 -23.29 -17.66
C LEU A 314 5.87 -24.62 -18.27
N SER A 315 4.70 -24.65 -18.91
CA SER A 315 4.20 -25.84 -19.59
C SER A 315 5.12 -26.33 -20.71
N GLN A 316 5.78 -25.41 -21.43
CA GLN A 316 6.78 -25.73 -22.46
C GLN A 316 8.05 -26.39 -21.88
N LEU A 317 8.31 -26.20 -20.60
CA LEU A 317 9.40 -26.82 -19.85
C LEU A 317 8.98 -28.09 -19.12
N GLY A 318 7.73 -28.54 -19.30
CA GLY A 318 7.18 -29.71 -18.63
C GLY A 318 6.85 -29.48 -17.15
N ILE A 319 6.74 -28.24 -16.71
CA ILE A 319 6.36 -27.87 -15.34
C ILE A 319 4.88 -27.41 -15.34
N LYS A 320 4.08 -27.98 -14.45
CA LYS A 320 2.68 -27.60 -14.27
C LYS A 320 2.57 -26.43 -13.29
N LEU A 321 1.84 -25.37 -13.63
CA LEU A 321 1.47 -24.30 -12.73
C LEU A 321 -0.05 -24.37 -12.47
N GLU A 322 -0.45 -24.66 -11.23
CA GLU A 322 -1.85 -24.63 -10.79
C GLU A 322 -2.19 -23.23 -10.30
N ALA A 323 -3.05 -22.54 -11.01
CA ALA A 323 -3.47 -21.19 -10.70
C ALA A 323 -4.77 -21.20 -9.88
N GLU A 324 -4.76 -20.56 -8.71
CA GLU A 324 -5.90 -20.43 -7.80
C GLU A 324 -6.25 -18.95 -7.63
N GLY A 325 -7.34 -18.53 -8.27
CA GLY A 325 -7.88 -17.18 -8.11
C GLY A 325 -8.67 -17.03 -6.81
N MET A 326 -8.45 -15.97 -6.06
CA MET A 326 -9.17 -15.71 -4.79
C MET A 326 -9.35 -14.21 -4.54
N THR A 327 -10.15 -13.87 -3.52
CA THR A 327 -10.27 -12.48 -3.06
C THR A 327 -9.08 -12.09 -2.19
N TRP A 328 -8.77 -10.79 -2.10
CA TRP A 328 -7.68 -10.31 -1.25
C TRP A 328 -7.80 -10.78 0.23
N PRO A 329 -8.96 -10.69 0.90
CA PRO A 329 -9.07 -11.20 2.28
C PRO A 329 -8.74 -12.69 2.41
N ALA A 330 -9.15 -13.52 1.43
CA ALA A 330 -8.86 -14.94 1.42
C ALA A 330 -7.36 -15.19 1.20
N GLN A 331 -6.72 -14.50 0.25
CA GLN A 331 -5.29 -14.59 0.00
C GLN A 331 -4.48 -14.16 1.22
N ALA A 332 -4.82 -13.01 1.82
CA ALA A 332 -4.16 -12.51 3.03
C ALA A 332 -4.28 -13.48 4.22
N ALA A 333 -5.40 -14.20 4.35
CA ALA A 333 -5.56 -15.20 5.40
C ALA A 333 -4.64 -16.42 5.20
N THR A 334 -4.38 -16.82 3.96
CA THR A 334 -3.54 -18.02 3.67
C THR A 334 -2.07 -17.80 3.91
N VAL A 335 -1.57 -16.58 3.83
CA VAL A 335 -0.15 -16.26 4.05
C VAL A 335 0.21 -16.09 5.52
N GLN A 336 -0.77 -16.11 6.43
CA GLN A 336 -0.55 -16.09 7.88
C GLN A 336 0.02 -17.41 8.40
N ASP A 337 -0.19 -18.51 7.68
CA ASP A 337 0.33 -19.83 8.01
C ASP A 337 1.12 -20.37 6.80
N LEU A 338 2.41 -20.61 7.01
CA LEU A 338 3.30 -21.15 5.98
C LEU A 338 2.85 -22.51 5.43
N ALA A 339 2.12 -23.31 6.23
CA ALA A 339 1.60 -24.60 5.79
C ALA A 339 0.44 -24.47 4.78
N THR A 340 -0.26 -23.33 4.78
CA THR A 340 -1.38 -23.04 3.86
C THR A 340 -0.98 -22.15 2.70
N THR A 341 0.22 -21.59 2.73
CA THR A 341 0.78 -20.71 1.71
C THR A 341 1.06 -21.47 0.41
N SER A 342 0.80 -20.82 -0.75
CA SER A 342 1.19 -21.35 -2.07
C SER A 342 2.70 -21.21 -2.30
N ASP A 343 3.23 -21.89 -3.34
CA ASP A 343 4.62 -21.72 -3.76
C ASP A 343 4.89 -20.30 -4.25
N ILE A 344 3.93 -19.72 -4.96
CA ILE A 344 4.00 -18.38 -5.54
C ILE A 344 2.75 -17.60 -5.16
N ASN A 345 2.93 -16.34 -4.80
CA ASN A 345 1.85 -15.40 -4.57
C ASN A 345 2.02 -14.20 -5.52
N MET A 346 1.04 -13.94 -6.36
CA MET A 346 1.02 -12.77 -7.23
C MET A 346 0.40 -11.61 -6.47
N ILE A 347 1.05 -10.45 -6.46
CA ILE A 347 0.58 -9.30 -5.71
C ILE A 347 1.17 -7.97 -6.23
N TYR A 348 0.34 -6.94 -6.25
CA TYR A 348 0.80 -5.56 -6.24
C TYR A 348 1.27 -5.18 -4.83
N ASN A 349 2.51 -4.74 -4.70
CA ASN A 349 3.00 -4.21 -3.42
C ASN A 349 2.69 -2.71 -3.34
N PHE A 350 1.84 -2.35 -2.39
CA PHE A 350 1.50 -0.97 -2.07
C PHE A 350 2.31 -0.51 -0.85
N PRO A 351 3.47 0.15 -1.05
CA PRO A 351 4.26 0.60 0.08
C PRO A 351 3.48 1.63 0.92
N SER A 352 3.58 1.51 2.22
CA SER A 352 2.84 2.35 3.17
C SER A 352 3.22 3.83 3.08
N PHE A 353 4.45 4.12 2.70
CA PHE A 353 5.02 5.46 2.48
C PHE A 353 6.24 5.33 1.55
N PRO A 354 6.67 6.39 0.84
CA PRO A 354 7.76 6.34 -0.14
C PRO A 354 9.14 6.30 0.54
N ASP A 355 9.47 5.16 1.14
CA ASP A 355 10.75 4.87 1.77
C ASP A 355 11.12 3.40 1.50
N PRO A 356 12.39 3.09 1.20
CA PRO A 356 12.85 1.72 0.97
C PRO A 356 12.43 0.73 2.05
N HIS A 357 12.38 1.16 3.31
CA HIS A 357 11.93 0.34 4.42
C HIS A 357 10.52 -0.23 4.21
N ALA A 358 9.60 0.58 3.68
CA ALA A 358 8.20 0.15 3.46
C ALA A 358 8.08 -1.04 2.47
N ILE A 359 9.01 -1.17 1.55
CA ILE A 359 9.07 -2.33 0.63
C ILE A 359 9.98 -3.43 1.20
N LEU A 360 11.22 -3.08 1.56
CA LEU A 360 12.22 -4.08 1.91
C LEU A 360 11.89 -4.81 3.22
N ASN A 361 11.35 -4.09 4.19
CA ASN A 361 10.95 -4.70 5.46
C ASN A 361 9.72 -5.59 5.32
N THR A 362 8.72 -5.16 4.54
CA THR A 362 7.47 -5.92 4.40
C THR A 362 7.60 -7.14 3.50
N SER A 363 8.41 -7.05 2.43
CA SER A 363 8.47 -8.09 1.39
C SER A 363 9.73 -8.93 1.42
N PHE A 364 10.82 -8.45 2.07
CA PHE A 364 12.14 -9.10 1.98
C PHE A 364 12.78 -9.38 3.34
N ASN A 365 12.19 -8.94 4.46
CA ASN A 365 12.71 -9.23 5.79
C ASN A 365 12.18 -10.58 6.28
N SER A 366 13.07 -11.54 6.53
CA SER A 366 12.74 -12.88 7.02
C SER A 366 12.01 -12.91 8.38
N GLN A 367 12.01 -11.82 9.13
CA GLN A 367 11.28 -11.70 10.38
C GLN A 367 9.80 -11.32 10.19
N ASN A 368 9.42 -10.86 8.99
CA ASN A 368 8.07 -10.40 8.67
C ASN A 368 7.28 -11.39 7.82
N THR A 369 7.48 -12.68 8.04
CA THR A 369 6.73 -13.75 7.38
C THR A 369 5.23 -13.60 7.65
N GLY A 370 4.40 -13.68 6.61
CA GLY A 370 2.95 -13.59 6.72
C GLY A 370 2.40 -12.16 6.85
N TYR A 371 3.25 -11.14 6.96
CA TYR A 371 2.81 -9.74 6.97
C TYR A 371 2.54 -9.25 5.54
N ASN A 372 1.35 -8.67 5.28
CA ASN A 372 0.92 -8.16 3.97
C ASN A 372 1.16 -9.13 2.80
N GLY A 373 1.08 -10.44 3.05
CA GLY A 373 1.33 -11.44 2.02
C GLY A 373 2.82 -11.60 1.68
N GLY A 374 3.71 -11.06 2.51
CA GLY A 374 5.14 -11.17 2.32
C GLY A 374 5.65 -12.59 2.48
N TYR A 375 6.46 -13.02 1.54
CA TYR A 375 7.24 -14.24 1.61
C TYR A 375 8.71 -13.85 1.88
N ASN A 376 9.42 -14.71 2.61
CA ASN A 376 10.83 -14.50 2.86
C ASN A 376 11.67 -14.79 1.63
N TRP A 377 12.76 -14.08 1.53
CA TRP A 377 13.82 -14.30 0.55
C TRP A 377 14.98 -15.11 1.14
#